data_cf075b74b1bc07a03eff7befe5c50433
#
_entry.id   cf075b74b1bc07a03eff7befe5c50433
#
_cell.length_a   1.000
_cell.length_b   1.000
_cell.length_c   1.000
_cell.angle_alpha   90.00
_cell.angle_beta   90.00
_cell.angle_gamma   90.00
#
_symmetry.space_group_name_H-M   'P 1'
#
loop_
_entity.id
_entity.type
_entity.pdbx_description
1 polymer ?
#
loop_
_entity_poly.entity_id
_entity_poly.type
_entity_poly.pdbx_seq_one_letter_code
_entity_poly.pdbx_strand_id
1 'polypeptide(L)'
;MSRVEEIRRVAIEHHHRVASRFEAEYAALENSRFSSAFTYGRAKIDKMVDELFRSLPRGAAILDVGCGTGEHLKRALRQGLKAAGVEPAPAMLEVARRNVPQARIEDGVATRLPFGDKEFDAVILIEVLRYLDRPDIVLALREAHRVLRPGGKLFVTLVNRWSLDGFYLHQRARQLLKRSSFNPTNPYCLFHTPGSAKRLLERTGFTNVRTEGRLLGPIRILYKVDAGLGRSLARVLEPFDDWLHRASWTRRFAGHLIAIGEMPKG
;
A
#
# COMPACT_ATOMS: atom_id res chain seq x y z
N MET A 1 -22.68 17.22 2.53
CA MET A 1 -21.49 16.35 2.55
C MET A 1 -21.12 16.03 1.11
N SER A 2 -19.90 16.29 0.70
CA SER A 2 -19.47 15.98 -0.66
C SER A 2 -19.38 14.46 -0.86
N ARG A 3 -19.46 13.98 -2.12
CA ARG A 3 -19.26 12.56 -2.44
C ARG A 3 -17.90 12.03 -1.98
N VAL A 4 -16.90 12.89 -1.95
CA VAL A 4 -15.54 12.58 -1.53
C VAL A 4 -15.47 12.35 -0.03
N GLU A 5 -16.12 13.22 0.76
CA GLU A 5 -16.21 13.05 2.23
C GLU A 5 -16.94 11.77 2.61
N GLU A 6 -17.98 11.41 1.86
CA GLU A 6 -18.72 10.16 2.08
C GLU A 6 -17.84 8.93 1.81
N ILE A 7 -17.07 8.92 0.70
CA ILE A 7 -16.12 7.84 0.36
C ILE A 7 -15.08 7.67 1.46
N ARG A 8 -14.50 8.77 1.90
CA ARG A 8 -13.47 8.77 2.97
C ARG A 8 -14.05 8.23 4.28
N ARG A 9 -15.24 8.70 4.68
CA ARG A 9 -15.94 8.22 5.87
C ARG A 9 -16.19 6.72 5.83
N VAL A 10 -16.71 6.21 4.71
CA VAL A 10 -17.01 4.77 4.56
C VAL A 10 -15.73 3.93 4.60
N ALA A 11 -14.63 4.40 4.03
CA ALA A 11 -13.34 3.70 4.13
C ALA A 11 -12.85 3.64 5.59
N ILE A 12 -12.92 4.75 6.33
CA ILE A 12 -12.53 4.81 7.75
C ILE A 12 -13.42 3.91 8.60
N GLU A 13 -14.75 3.97 8.44
CA GLU A 13 -15.70 3.12 9.16
C GLU A 13 -15.49 1.63 8.85
N HIS A 14 -15.14 1.28 7.60
CA HIS A 14 -14.80 -0.09 7.25
C HIS A 14 -13.58 -0.57 8.03
N HIS A 15 -12.48 0.20 8.02
CA HIS A 15 -11.26 -0.16 8.72
C HIS A 15 -11.45 -0.19 10.24
N HIS A 16 -12.27 0.70 10.78
CA HIS A 16 -12.65 0.65 12.19
C HIS A 16 -13.30 -0.69 12.55
N ARG A 17 -14.25 -1.18 11.73
CA ARG A 17 -14.96 -2.45 11.99
C ARG A 17 -14.12 -3.71 11.82
N VAL A 18 -13.07 -3.66 11.00
CA VAL A 18 -12.27 -4.85 10.66
C VAL A 18 -10.88 -4.86 11.32
N ALA A 19 -10.62 -3.96 12.27
CA ALA A 19 -9.32 -3.81 12.93
C ALA A 19 -8.81 -5.13 13.54
N SER A 20 -9.66 -5.84 14.31
CA SER A 20 -9.31 -7.14 14.91
C SER A 20 -9.04 -8.24 13.88
N ARG A 21 -9.77 -8.22 12.76
CA ARG A 21 -9.53 -9.14 11.67
C ARG A 21 -8.17 -8.89 11.01
N PHE A 22 -7.81 -7.63 10.76
CA PHE A 22 -6.48 -7.29 10.22
C PHE A 22 -5.36 -7.72 11.17
N GLU A 23 -5.52 -7.48 12.47
CA GLU A 23 -4.56 -7.95 13.48
C GLU A 23 -4.36 -9.47 13.41
N ALA A 24 -5.45 -10.25 13.31
CA ALA A 24 -5.39 -11.71 13.13
C ALA A 24 -4.76 -12.13 11.79
N GLU A 25 -5.06 -11.43 10.70
CA GLU A 25 -4.47 -11.70 9.38
C GLU A 25 -2.95 -11.42 9.37
N TYR A 26 -2.48 -10.39 10.07
CA TYR A 26 -1.04 -10.12 10.22
C TYR A 26 -0.34 -11.14 11.12
N ALA A 27 -0.96 -11.56 12.22
CA ALA A 27 -0.46 -12.65 13.05
C ALA A 27 -0.36 -13.97 12.26
N ALA A 28 -1.33 -14.25 11.38
CA ALA A 28 -1.29 -15.40 10.49
C ALA A 28 -0.16 -15.32 9.45
N LEU A 29 0.26 -14.12 9.05
CA LEU A 29 1.35 -13.90 8.11
C LEU A 29 2.71 -14.32 8.70
N GLU A 30 2.91 -14.12 10.00
CA GLU A 30 4.09 -14.59 10.72
C GLU A 30 4.21 -16.13 10.70
N ASN A 31 3.08 -16.84 10.70
CA ASN A 31 3.05 -18.30 10.67
C ASN A 31 3.14 -18.88 9.25
N SER A 32 2.51 -18.26 8.26
CA SER A 32 2.55 -18.73 6.86
C SER A 32 2.13 -17.68 5.85
N ARG A 33 3.10 -17.22 5.04
CA ARG A 33 2.83 -16.32 3.90
C ARG A 33 1.95 -16.94 2.80
N PHE A 34 1.74 -18.25 2.82
CA PHE A 34 0.91 -18.95 1.84
C PHE A 34 -0.49 -19.29 2.35
N SER A 35 -0.92 -18.75 3.48
CA SER A 35 -2.24 -19.08 4.05
C SER A 35 -3.40 -18.55 3.20
N SER A 36 -3.21 -17.41 2.54
CA SER A 36 -4.21 -16.79 1.66
C SER A 36 -3.56 -15.97 0.55
N ALA A 37 -4.35 -15.57 -0.45
CA ALA A 37 -3.90 -14.63 -1.47
C ALA A 37 -3.50 -13.26 -0.88
N PHE A 38 -4.14 -12.86 0.22
CA PHE A 38 -3.81 -11.64 0.95
C PHE A 38 -2.42 -11.74 1.58
N THR A 39 -2.18 -12.77 2.39
CA THR A 39 -0.90 -12.98 3.09
C THR A 39 0.25 -13.14 2.10
N TYR A 40 0.04 -13.87 0.99
CA TYR A 40 1.05 -14.03 -0.05
C TYR A 40 1.39 -12.70 -0.75
N GLY A 41 0.37 -11.95 -1.20
CA GLY A 41 0.59 -10.63 -1.83
C GLY A 41 1.24 -9.65 -0.87
N ARG A 42 0.84 -9.65 0.40
CA ARG A 42 1.41 -8.80 1.44
C ARG A 42 2.88 -9.11 1.69
N ALA A 43 3.24 -10.39 1.82
CA ALA A 43 4.63 -10.80 2.01
C ALA A 43 5.56 -10.29 0.90
N LYS A 44 5.06 -10.21 -0.34
CA LYS A 44 5.82 -9.64 -1.47
C LYS A 44 6.05 -8.13 -1.35
N ILE A 45 5.05 -7.38 -0.88
CA ILE A 45 5.17 -5.95 -0.61
C ILE A 45 6.12 -5.73 0.56
N ASP A 46 5.95 -6.48 1.66
CA ASP A 46 6.75 -6.40 2.86
C ASP A 46 8.25 -6.63 2.58
N LYS A 47 8.58 -7.58 1.70
CA LYS A 47 9.96 -7.80 1.24
C LYS A 47 10.56 -6.55 0.59
N MET A 48 9.79 -5.84 -0.24
CA MET A 48 10.25 -4.61 -0.89
C MET A 48 10.38 -3.44 0.10
N VAL A 49 9.48 -3.36 1.08
CA VAL A 49 9.55 -2.37 2.17
C VAL A 49 10.80 -2.63 3.03
N ASP A 50 11.08 -3.89 3.35
CA ASP A 50 12.29 -4.27 4.08
C ASP A 50 13.57 -3.94 3.29
N GLU A 51 13.56 -4.08 1.95
CA GLU A 51 14.66 -3.67 1.08
C GLU A 51 14.84 -2.15 1.08
N LEU A 52 13.72 -1.38 1.03
CA LEU A 52 13.74 0.07 1.19
C LEU A 52 14.36 0.46 2.54
N PHE A 53 13.88 -0.11 3.64
CA PHE A 53 14.35 0.21 4.98
C PHE A 53 15.84 -0.10 5.17
N ARG A 54 16.32 -1.25 4.67
CA ARG A 54 17.76 -1.60 4.67
C ARG A 54 18.62 -0.66 3.85
N SER A 55 18.06 0.02 2.86
CA SER A 55 18.77 1.02 2.04
C SER A 55 18.93 2.37 2.71
N LEU A 56 18.28 2.59 3.86
CA LEU A 56 18.34 3.82 4.63
C LEU A 56 19.47 3.75 5.67
N PRO A 57 20.10 4.87 6.04
CA PRO A 57 21.06 4.91 7.13
C PRO A 57 20.38 4.56 8.45
N ARG A 58 21.14 3.97 9.39
CA ARG A 58 20.65 3.67 10.72
C ARG A 58 20.17 4.94 11.42
N GLY A 59 19.03 4.89 12.08
CA GLY A 59 18.41 6.05 12.73
C GLY A 59 17.65 6.98 11.79
N ALA A 60 17.57 6.68 10.49
CA ALA A 60 16.73 7.41 9.56
C ALA A 60 15.26 7.39 10.00
N ALA A 61 14.54 8.47 9.73
CA ALA A 61 13.13 8.63 10.09
C ALA A 61 12.23 8.19 8.94
N ILE A 62 11.29 7.27 9.22
CA ILE A 62 10.26 6.85 8.26
C ILE A 62 8.87 7.25 8.73
N LEU A 63 7.99 7.53 7.76
CA LEU A 63 6.57 7.74 7.97
C LEU A 63 5.76 6.68 7.22
N ASP A 64 4.88 5.98 7.93
CA ASP A 64 3.86 5.10 7.35
C ASP A 64 2.51 5.82 7.34
N VAL A 65 2.03 6.19 6.16
CA VAL A 65 0.76 6.87 5.97
C VAL A 65 -0.34 5.84 5.78
N GLY A 66 -1.32 5.83 6.69
CA GLY A 66 -2.31 4.76 6.80
C GLY A 66 -1.69 3.51 7.43
N CYS A 67 -1.04 3.68 8.58
CA CYS A 67 -0.22 2.63 9.21
C CYS A 67 -1.03 1.44 9.74
N GLY A 68 -2.37 1.53 9.75
CA GLY A 68 -3.25 0.46 10.21
C GLY A 68 -2.92 0.02 11.63
N THR A 69 -2.59 -1.24 11.82
CA THR A 69 -2.19 -1.82 13.11
C THR A 69 -0.72 -1.67 13.47
N GLY A 70 0.06 -0.94 12.65
CA GLY A 70 1.46 -0.60 12.92
C GLY A 70 2.51 -1.62 12.47
N GLU A 71 2.17 -2.53 11.55
CA GLU A 71 3.07 -3.63 11.20
C GLU A 71 4.38 -3.17 10.53
N HIS A 72 4.31 -2.19 9.62
CA HIS A 72 5.53 -1.63 9.02
C HIS A 72 6.33 -0.77 10.00
N LEU A 73 5.67 -0.16 10.98
CA LEU A 73 6.37 0.56 12.06
C LEU A 73 7.22 -0.41 12.91
N LYS A 74 6.68 -1.60 13.25
CA LYS A 74 7.46 -2.66 13.91
C LYS A 74 8.68 -3.07 13.10
N ARG A 75 8.51 -3.26 11.76
CA ARG A 75 9.60 -3.62 10.85
C ARG A 75 10.68 -2.56 10.80
N ALA A 76 10.31 -1.29 10.75
CA ALA A 76 11.23 -0.16 10.75
C ALA A 76 12.07 -0.11 12.05
N LEU A 77 11.41 -0.24 13.21
CA LEU A 77 12.08 -0.26 14.51
C LEU A 77 13.06 -1.44 14.65
N ARG A 78 12.68 -2.64 14.18
CA ARG A 78 13.58 -3.82 14.17
C ARG A 78 14.85 -3.60 13.34
N GLN A 79 14.79 -2.72 12.33
CA GLN A 79 15.93 -2.35 11.49
C GLN A 79 16.71 -1.12 12.02
N GLY A 80 16.36 -0.64 13.21
CA GLY A 80 17.02 0.49 13.86
C GLY A 80 16.68 1.86 13.28
N LEU A 81 15.53 1.98 12.62
CA LEU A 81 14.97 3.23 12.11
C LEU A 81 14.09 3.90 13.16
N LYS A 82 13.88 5.21 13.04
CA LYS A 82 12.84 5.93 13.76
C LYS A 82 11.52 5.82 13.01
N ALA A 83 10.45 5.41 13.67
CA ALA A 83 9.17 5.15 13.04
C ALA A 83 8.10 6.15 13.48
N ALA A 84 7.40 6.72 12.52
CA ALA A 84 6.18 7.50 12.72
C ALA A 84 5.06 6.96 11.84
N GLY A 85 3.80 7.10 12.27
CA GLY A 85 2.62 6.67 11.54
C GLY A 85 1.49 7.67 11.62
N VAL A 86 0.59 7.62 10.63
CA VAL A 86 -0.68 8.32 10.66
C VAL A 86 -1.80 7.36 10.27
N GLU A 87 -2.90 7.38 11.03
CA GLU A 87 -4.03 6.48 10.81
C GLU A 87 -5.35 7.17 11.17
N PRO A 88 -6.32 7.27 10.23
CA PRO A 88 -7.59 7.94 10.48
C PRO A 88 -8.65 7.07 11.15
N ALA A 89 -8.50 5.74 11.18
CA ALA A 89 -9.49 4.84 11.77
C ALA A 89 -9.22 4.63 13.28
N PRO A 90 -10.08 5.10 14.20
CA PRO A 90 -9.79 5.10 15.64
C PRO A 90 -9.41 3.73 16.20
N ALA A 91 -10.11 2.65 15.81
CA ALA A 91 -9.78 1.31 16.28
C ALA A 91 -8.42 0.81 15.78
N MET A 92 -8.05 1.13 14.53
CA MET A 92 -6.71 0.81 14.00
C MET A 92 -5.63 1.60 14.73
N LEU A 93 -5.86 2.91 14.94
CA LEU A 93 -4.97 3.81 15.66
C LEU A 93 -4.67 3.32 17.09
N GLU A 94 -5.71 2.89 17.81
CA GLU A 94 -5.59 2.33 19.15
C GLU A 94 -4.73 1.05 19.14
N VAL A 95 -5.00 0.14 18.20
CA VAL A 95 -4.23 -1.09 18.02
C VAL A 95 -2.76 -0.77 17.68
N ALA A 96 -2.52 0.18 16.76
CA ALA A 96 -1.17 0.59 16.39
C ALA A 96 -0.37 1.13 17.58
N ARG A 97 -0.99 2.03 18.38
CA ARG A 97 -0.35 2.60 19.59
C ARG A 97 -0.03 1.53 20.63
N ARG A 98 -0.92 0.55 20.81
CA ARG A 98 -0.68 -0.60 21.69
C ARG A 98 0.45 -1.49 21.17
N ASN A 99 0.47 -1.75 19.88
CA ASN A 99 1.42 -2.65 19.23
C ASN A 99 2.82 -2.06 19.10
N VAL A 100 2.92 -0.73 18.96
CA VAL A 100 4.19 -0.03 18.66
C VAL A 100 4.32 1.24 19.53
N PRO A 101 4.41 1.10 20.85
CA PRO A 101 4.43 2.25 21.77
C PRO A 101 5.69 3.15 21.60
N GLN A 102 6.73 2.65 20.92
CA GLN A 102 7.94 3.42 20.63
C GLN A 102 7.82 4.31 19.41
N ALA A 103 6.79 4.12 18.56
CA ALA A 103 6.56 4.94 17.37
C ALA A 103 5.70 6.16 17.71
N ARG A 104 5.96 7.27 17.03
CA ARG A 104 5.06 8.42 17.06
C ARG A 104 3.88 8.17 16.11
N ILE A 105 2.67 7.93 16.65
CA ILE A 105 1.48 7.60 15.86
C ILE A 105 0.40 8.65 16.10
N GLU A 106 0.04 9.37 15.03
CA GLU A 106 -0.90 10.49 15.06
C GLU A 106 -2.23 10.10 14.37
N ASP A 107 -3.31 10.70 14.85
CA ASP A 107 -4.58 10.73 14.13
C ASP A 107 -4.47 11.70 12.95
N GLY A 108 -4.89 11.27 11.76
CA GLY A 108 -4.83 12.13 10.59
C GLY A 108 -5.11 11.41 9.29
N VAL A 109 -5.16 12.18 8.22
CA VAL A 109 -5.45 11.72 6.85
C VAL A 109 -4.31 12.00 5.90
N ALA A 110 -4.15 11.18 4.87
CA ALA A 110 -3.06 11.30 3.90
C ALA A 110 -3.01 12.66 3.18
N THR A 111 -4.16 13.34 3.04
CA THR A 111 -4.28 14.64 2.36
C THR A 111 -3.89 15.84 3.23
N ARG A 112 -3.60 15.61 4.52
CA ARG A 112 -3.15 16.62 5.49
C ARG A 112 -2.41 15.91 6.61
N LEU A 113 -1.11 15.78 6.47
CA LEU A 113 -0.27 15.09 7.43
C LEU A 113 0.07 15.98 8.64
N PRO A 114 -0.10 15.48 9.89
CA PRO A 114 0.18 16.24 11.11
C PRO A 114 1.69 16.25 11.45
N PHE A 115 2.53 16.45 10.44
CA PHE A 115 4.00 16.46 10.56
C PHE A 115 4.60 17.68 9.88
N GLY A 116 5.79 18.06 10.33
CA GLY A 116 6.56 19.19 9.78
C GLY A 116 7.12 18.92 8.39
N ASP A 117 7.57 20.01 7.74
CA ASP A 117 8.25 19.91 6.46
C ASP A 117 9.62 19.24 6.62
N LYS A 118 10.01 18.41 5.65
CA LYS A 118 11.34 17.79 5.57
C LYS A 118 11.72 17.03 6.85
N GLU A 119 10.77 16.30 7.42
CA GLU A 119 10.96 15.56 8.68
C GLU A 119 11.45 14.11 8.46
N PHE A 120 11.15 13.52 7.30
CA PHE A 120 11.36 12.09 7.07
C PHE A 120 12.35 11.78 5.94
N ASP A 121 13.10 10.70 6.08
CA ASP A 121 14.01 10.16 5.07
C ASP A 121 13.28 9.20 4.11
N ALA A 122 12.17 8.62 4.55
CA ALA A 122 11.28 7.84 3.68
C ALA A 122 9.81 7.97 4.12
N VAL A 123 8.91 7.93 3.13
CA VAL A 123 7.45 7.88 3.32
C VAL A 123 6.91 6.68 2.56
N ILE A 124 6.08 5.87 3.21
CA ILE A 124 5.38 4.76 2.57
C ILE A 124 3.87 4.98 2.63
N LEU A 125 3.17 4.67 1.52
CA LEU A 125 1.70 4.64 1.43
C LEU A 125 1.29 3.28 0.84
N ILE A 126 0.95 2.33 1.71
CA ILE A 126 0.66 0.97 1.30
C ILE A 126 -0.83 0.70 1.38
N GLU A 127 -1.46 0.43 0.23
CA GLU A 127 -2.91 0.23 0.07
C GLU A 127 -3.77 1.44 0.46
N VAL A 128 -3.21 2.65 0.55
CA VAL A 128 -3.90 3.89 0.92
C VAL A 128 -4.54 4.56 -0.29
N LEU A 129 -3.77 4.79 -1.36
CA LEU A 129 -4.22 5.58 -2.51
C LEU A 129 -5.43 4.98 -3.23
N ARG A 130 -5.70 3.69 -3.05
CA ARG A 130 -6.88 3.01 -3.61
C ARG A 130 -8.21 3.47 -3.02
N TYR A 131 -8.19 4.14 -1.87
CA TYR A 131 -9.37 4.67 -1.18
C TYR A 131 -9.58 6.17 -1.42
N LEU A 132 -8.70 6.80 -2.20
CA LEU A 132 -8.73 8.23 -2.50
C LEU A 132 -9.20 8.45 -3.95
N ASP A 133 -9.85 9.58 -4.19
CA ASP A 133 -10.15 10.05 -5.53
C ASP A 133 -8.93 10.75 -6.17
N ARG A 134 -9.04 11.20 -7.43
CA ARG A 134 -7.90 11.80 -8.14
C ARG A 134 -7.35 13.07 -7.47
N PRO A 135 -8.18 14.05 -7.06
CA PRO A 135 -7.70 15.22 -6.32
C PRO A 135 -7.00 14.84 -5.02
N ASP A 136 -7.58 13.95 -4.23
CA ASP A 136 -7.04 13.52 -2.95
C ASP A 136 -5.71 12.74 -3.10
N ILE A 137 -5.56 11.94 -4.16
CA ILE A 137 -4.28 11.28 -4.47
C ILE A 137 -3.18 12.32 -4.71
N VAL A 138 -3.48 13.38 -5.47
CA VAL A 138 -2.50 14.45 -5.73
C VAL A 138 -2.16 15.20 -4.44
N LEU A 139 -3.15 15.49 -3.59
CA LEU A 139 -2.92 16.13 -2.29
C LEU A 139 -2.07 15.22 -1.38
N ALA A 140 -2.39 13.94 -1.27
CA ALA A 140 -1.63 12.98 -0.47
C ALA A 140 -0.16 12.88 -0.92
N LEU A 141 0.09 12.86 -2.23
CA LEU A 141 1.45 12.81 -2.77
C LEU A 141 2.20 14.14 -2.56
N ARG A 142 1.52 15.28 -2.62
CA ARG A 142 2.13 16.60 -2.28
C ARG A 142 2.46 16.67 -0.79
N GLU A 143 1.60 16.16 0.09
CA GLU A 143 1.89 16.09 1.52
C GLU A 143 3.08 15.15 1.80
N ALA A 144 3.13 13.97 1.15
CA ALA A 144 4.28 13.09 1.23
C ALA A 144 5.58 13.78 0.75
N HIS A 145 5.50 14.57 -0.33
CA HIS A 145 6.63 15.36 -0.83
C HIS A 145 7.04 16.44 0.18
N ARG A 146 6.09 17.15 0.79
CA ARG A 146 6.34 18.21 1.78
C ARG A 146 7.10 17.70 3.00
N VAL A 147 6.69 16.54 3.53
CA VAL A 147 7.29 15.99 4.75
C VAL A 147 8.60 15.23 4.51
N LEU A 148 8.92 14.90 3.25
CA LEU A 148 10.19 14.24 2.89
C LEU A 148 11.36 15.25 2.90
N ARG A 149 12.50 14.79 3.38
CA ARG A 149 13.78 15.48 3.24
C ARG A 149 14.27 15.48 1.79
N PRO A 150 15.07 16.46 1.35
CA PRO A 150 15.79 16.38 0.07
C PRO A 150 16.55 15.05 -0.06
N GLY A 151 16.34 14.34 -1.16
CA GLY A 151 16.88 12.99 -1.39
C GLY A 151 16.09 11.86 -0.69
N GLY A 152 15.03 12.18 0.05
CA GLY A 152 14.16 11.22 0.71
C GLY A 152 13.35 10.39 -0.28
N LYS A 153 12.95 9.20 0.13
CA LYS A 153 12.31 8.19 -0.74
C LYS A 153 10.82 8.05 -0.47
N LEU A 154 10.05 8.03 -1.53
CA LEU A 154 8.63 7.68 -1.51
C LEU A 154 8.43 6.25 -2.00
N PHE A 155 7.60 5.47 -1.32
CA PHE A 155 7.14 4.15 -1.75
C PHE A 155 5.61 4.10 -1.70
N VAL A 156 4.97 3.83 -2.83
CA VAL A 156 3.50 3.74 -2.89
C VAL A 156 3.04 2.48 -3.61
N THR A 157 1.95 1.89 -3.12
CA THR A 157 1.24 0.84 -3.87
C THR A 157 0.03 1.41 -4.60
N LEU A 158 -0.20 0.91 -5.81
CA LEU A 158 -1.27 1.31 -6.70
C LEU A 158 -1.97 0.07 -7.27
N VAL A 159 -3.23 0.22 -7.64
CA VAL A 159 -3.97 -0.87 -8.29
C VAL A 159 -3.67 -0.90 -9.77
N ASN A 160 -3.17 -2.04 -10.25
CA ASN A 160 -2.80 -2.19 -11.65
C ASN A 160 -4.02 -2.45 -12.53
N ARG A 161 -4.11 -1.69 -13.63
CA ARG A 161 -5.20 -1.80 -14.60
C ARG A 161 -5.18 -3.12 -15.37
N TRP A 162 -4.01 -3.63 -15.70
CA TRP A 162 -3.81 -4.80 -16.54
C TRP A 162 -3.46 -6.06 -15.74
N SER A 163 -3.78 -6.07 -14.46
CA SER A 163 -3.54 -7.22 -13.59
C SER A 163 -4.19 -8.49 -14.14
N LEU A 164 -3.38 -9.55 -14.27
CA LEU A 164 -3.85 -10.87 -14.69
C LEU A 164 -4.69 -11.60 -13.64
N ASP A 165 -4.79 -11.07 -12.43
CA ASP A 165 -5.65 -11.63 -11.38
C ASP A 165 -7.15 -11.38 -11.60
N GLY A 166 -7.50 -10.73 -12.71
CA GLY A 166 -8.87 -10.44 -13.10
C GLY A 166 -9.58 -9.38 -12.28
N PHE A 167 -8.90 -8.74 -11.32
CA PHE A 167 -9.52 -7.76 -10.42
C PHE A 167 -10.17 -6.60 -11.16
N TYR A 168 -9.50 -6.05 -12.18
CA TYR A 168 -10.04 -4.97 -13.01
C TYR A 168 -11.31 -5.40 -13.76
N LEU A 169 -11.28 -6.55 -14.43
CA LEU A 169 -12.42 -7.08 -15.18
C LEU A 169 -13.61 -7.36 -14.26
N HIS A 170 -13.35 -7.96 -13.09
CA HIS A 170 -14.37 -8.20 -12.10
C HIS A 170 -15.02 -6.91 -11.59
N GLN A 171 -14.24 -5.87 -11.29
CA GLN A 171 -14.76 -4.58 -10.86
C GLN A 171 -15.56 -3.90 -11.98
N ARG A 172 -15.12 -3.97 -13.23
CA ARG A 172 -15.86 -3.42 -14.39
C ARG A 172 -17.17 -4.17 -14.62
N ALA A 173 -17.17 -5.49 -14.57
CA ALA A 173 -18.39 -6.28 -14.69
C ALA A 173 -19.39 -5.93 -13.58
N ARG A 174 -18.93 -5.80 -12.34
CA ARG A 174 -19.79 -5.36 -11.22
C ARG A 174 -20.36 -3.95 -11.43
N GLN A 175 -19.57 -3.01 -11.96
CA GLN A 175 -20.05 -1.66 -12.25
C GLN A 175 -21.12 -1.66 -13.35
N LEU A 176 -20.97 -2.52 -14.37
CA LEU A 176 -21.93 -2.64 -15.47
C LEU A 176 -23.22 -3.36 -15.04
N LEU A 177 -23.12 -4.38 -14.22
CA LEU A 177 -24.26 -5.19 -13.76
C LEU A 177 -25.05 -4.51 -12.63
N LYS A 178 -24.44 -3.67 -11.83
CA LYS A 178 -25.10 -2.91 -10.78
C LYS A 178 -25.30 -1.47 -11.26
N ARG A 179 -26.47 -1.21 -11.81
CA ARG A 179 -26.94 0.14 -12.22
C ARG A 179 -27.04 1.14 -11.08
N SER A 180 -26.90 0.72 -9.83
CA SER A 180 -26.84 1.58 -8.67
C SER A 180 -26.13 0.85 -7.54
N SER A 181 -25.40 1.57 -6.82
CA SER A 181 -24.87 1.44 -5.47
C SER A 181 -23.38 1.21 -5.37
N PHE A 182 -22.82 2.26 -4.91
CA PHE A 182 -21.70 2.39 -4.03
C PHE A 182 -21.42 1.07 -3.30
N ASN A 183 -20.28 0.44 -3.55
CA ASN A 183 -19.82 -0.69 -2.76
C ASN A 183 -19.15 -0.12 -1.51
N PRO A 184 -19.74 -0.27 -0.31
CA PRO A 184 -19.20 0.31 0.92
C PRO A 184 -17.82 -0.25 1.28
N THR A 185 -17.44 -1.42 0.75
CA THR A 185 -16.14 -2.04 1.03
C THR A 185 -15.03 -1.63 0.07
N ASN A 186 -15.36 -1.06 -1.09
CA ASN A 186 -14.37 -0.55 -2.05
C ASN A 186 -15.03 0.44 -3.02
N PRO A 187 -15.39 1.62 -2.54
CA PRO A 187 -16.23 2.57 -3.27
C PRO A 187 -15.53 3.21 -4.45
N TYR A 188 -14.21 3.34 -4.39
CA TYR A 188 -13.46 4.06 -5.41
C TYR A 188 -12.07 3.44 -5.59
N CYS A 189 -11.90 2.67 -6.65
CA CYS A 189 -10.59 2.11 -6.96
C CYS A 189 -10.09 2.71 -8.28
N LEU A 190 -9.10 3.60 -8.20
CA LEU A 190 -8.43 4.10 -9.39
C LEU A 190 -7.38 3.11 -9.86
N PHE A 191 -7.48 2.78 -11.15
CA PHE A 191 -6.57 1.86 -11.80
C PHE A 191 -5.48 2.61 -12.55
N HIS A 192 -4.25 2.18 -12.35
CA HIS A 192 -3.06 2.78 -12.95
C HIS A 192 -2.34 1.79 -13.87
N THR A 193 -1.69 2.33 -14.88
CA THR A 193 -0.66 1.61 -15.64
C THR A 193 0.71 2.05 -15.12
N PRO A 194 1.80 1.29 -15.35
CA PRO A 194 3.14 1.72 -14.97
C PRO A 194 3.50 3.14 -15.45
N GLY A 195 3.14 3.47 -16.70
CA GLY A 195 3.37 4.81 -17.24
C GLY A 195 2.51 5.91 -16.61
N SER A 196 1.25 5.61 -16.22
CA SER A 196 0.41 6.60 -15.53
C SER A 196 0.86 6.81 -14.08
N ALA A 197 1.32 5.75 -13.40
CA ALA A 197 1.88 5.84 -12.06
C ALA A 197 3.16 6.69 -12.05
N LYS A 198 4.06 6.45 -13.01
CA LYS A 198 5.28 7.25 -13.17
C LYS A 198 4.94 8.73 -13.37
N ARG A 199 4.10 9.06 -14.35
CA ARG A 199 3.67 10.47 -14.59
C ARG A 199 2.97 11.10 -13.40
N LEU A 200 2.23 10.34 -12.62
CA LEU A 200 1.56 10.85 -11.42
C LEU A 200 2.59 11.35 -10.38
N LEU A 201 3.61 10.54 -10.09
CA LEU A 201 4.65 10.91 -9.15
C LEU A 201 5.50 12.09 -9.69
N GLU A 202 5.89 12.05 -10.97
CA GLU A 202 6.65 13.14 -11.60
C GLU A 202 5.91 14.49 -11.54
N ARG A 203 4.58 14.49 -11.80
CA ARG A 203 3.74 15.70 -11.71
C ARG A 203 3.57 16.22 -10.28
N THR A 204 3.83 15.40 -9.28
CA THR A 204 3.77 15.78 -7.86
C THR A 204 5.15 16.12 -7.28
N GLY A 205 6.18 16.23 -8.14
CA GLY A 205 7.51 16.75 -7.78
C GLY A 205 8.57 15.69 -7.56
N PHE A 206 8.24 14.41 -7.68
CA PHE A 206 9.22 13.33 -7.48
C PHE A 206 10.07 13.10 -8.73
N THR A 207 11.34 12.78 -8.50
CA THR A 207 12.34 12.43 -9.52
C THR A 207 12.77 10.97 -9.38
N ASN A 208 13.59 10.45 -10.30
CA ASN A 208 14.09 9.08 -10.31
C ASN A 208 12.97 8.03 -10.16
N VAL A 209 11.79 8.34 -10.73
CA VAL A 209 10.60 7.50 -10.56
C VAL A 209 10.76 6.18 -11.30
N ARG A 210 10.71 5.08 -10.55
CA ARG A 210 10.64 3.73 -11.07
C ARG A 210 9.34 3.04 -10.67
N THR A 211 8.90 2.09 -11.48
CA THR A 211 7.71 1.26 -11.19
C THR A 211 8.10 -0.20 -11.23
N GLU A 212 7.56 -0.97 -10.29
CA GLU A 212 7.76 -2.40 -10.17
C GLU A 212 6.41 -3.11 -10.06
N GLY A 213 6.39 -4.40 -10.41
CA GLY A 213 5.20 -5.23 -10.31
C GLY A 213 5.45 -6.42 -9.40
N ARG A 214 4.46 -6.78 -8.60
CA ARG A 214 4.48 -7.98 -7.75
C ARG A 214 3.19 -8.75 -7.91
N LEU A 215 3.23 -10.03 -7.58
CA LEU A 215 2.11 -10.96 -7.69
C LEU A 215 1.73 -11.18 -9.17
N LEU A 216 2.59 -11.88 -9.88
CA LEU A 216 2.34 -12.29 -11.27
C LEU A 216 1.40 -13.50 -11.31
N GLY A 217 0.44 -13.46 -12.25
CA GLY A 217 -0.47 -14.56 -12.51
C GLY A 217 -1.76 -14.55 -11.69
N PRO A 218 -2.66 -15.53 -11.92
CA PRO A 218 -4.04 -15.58 -11.43
C PRO A 218 -4.14 -16.11 -9.99
N ILE A 219 -3.14 -15.92 -9.15
CA ILE A 219 -3.05 -16.50 -7.80
C ILE A 219 -4.28 -16.19 -6.96
N ARG A 220 -4.82 -14.96 -7.05
CA ARG A 220 -6.06 -14.58 -6.33
C ARG A 220 -7.27 -15.40 -6.75
N ILE A 221 -7.36 -15.74 -8.04
CA ILE A 221 -8.45 -16.58 -8.57
C ILE A 221 -8.30 -18.00 -8.04
N LEU A 222 -7.08 -18.54 -8.05
CA LEU A 222 -6.80 -19.90 -7.59
C LEU A 222 -7.15 -20.10 -6.11
N TYR A 223 -6.80 -19.15 -5.25
CA TYR A 223 -7.21 -19.19 -3.84
C TYR A 223 -8.72 -19.07 -3.63
N LYS A 224 -9.45 -18.46 -4.57
CA LYS A 224 -10.92 -18.38 -4.51
C LYS A 224 -11.58 -19.70 -4.96
N VAL A 225 -10.94 -20.43 -5.86
CA VAL A 225 -11.43 -21.74 -6.34
C VAL A 225 -11.18 -22.79 -5.28
N ASP A 226 -9.94 -22.91 -4.82
CA ASP A 226 -9.53 -23.81 -3.75
C ASP A 226 -8.29 -23.28 -3.03
N ALA A 227 -8.33 -23.19 -1.71
CA ALA A 227 -7.24 -22.64 -0.90
C ALA A 227 -5.99 -23.55 -0.91
N GLY A 228 -6.15 -24.86 -1.04
CA GLY A 228 -5.05 -25.83 -1.12
C GLY A 228 -4.31 -25.72 -2.45
N LEU A 229 -5.07 -25.66 -3.55
CA LEU A 229 -4.53 -25.44 -4.90
C LEU A 229 -3.81 -24.10 -4.98
N GLY A 230 -4.43 -23.02 -4.48
CA GLY A 230 -3.84 -21.70 -4.42
C GLY A 230 -2.52 -21.69 -3.67
N ARG A 231 -2.46 -22.36 -2.52
CA ARG A 231 -1.26 -22.51 -1.68
C ARG A 231 -0.13 -23.27 -2.37
N SER A 232 -0.45 -24.40 -2.97
CA SER A 232 0.51 -25.26 -3.66
C SER A 232 1.12 -24.51 -4.85
N LEU A 233 0.27 -23.87 -5.66
CA LEU A 233 0.71 -23.16 -6.83
C LEU A 233 1.49 -21.88 -6.48
N ALA A 234 1.09 -21.18 -5.42
CA ALA A 234 1.84 -20.02 -4.93
C ALA A 234 3.28 -20.39 -4.53
N ARG A 235 3.47 -21.54 -3.88
CA ARG A 235 4.81 -22.05 -3.53
C ARG A 235 5.66 -22.36 -4.75
N VAL A 236 5.07 -23.01 -5.75
CA VAL A 236 5.78 -23.37 -6.99
C VAL A 236 6.11 -22.14 -7.83
N LEU A 237 5.19 -21.18 -7.89
CA LEU A 237 5.37 -19.96 -8.70
C LEU A 237 6.21 -18.88 -8.02
N GLU A 238 6.46 -18.96 -6.72
CA GLU A 238 7.19 -17.93 -5.98
C GLU A 238 8.59 -17.62 -6.55
N PRO A 239 9.45 -18.62 -6.87
CA PRO A 239 10.76 -18.35 -7.46
C PRO A 239 10.66 -17.66 -8.83
N PHE A 240 9.65 -18.02 -9.63
CA PHE A 240 9.39 -17.38 -10.92
C PHE A 240 8.88 -15.96 -10.77
N ASP A 241 7.98 -15.70 -9.80
CA ASP A 241 7.52 -14.35 -9.49
C ASP A 241 8.70 -13.47 -9.03
N ASP A 242 9.59 -13.99 -8.18
CA ASP A 242 10.78 -13.29 -7.70
C ASP A 242 11.84 -13.09 -8.78
N TRP A 243 11.87 -13.89 -9.82
CA TRP A 243 12.74 -13.72 -10.97
C TRP A 243 12.12 -12.78 -12.03
N LEU A 244 10.86 -13.03 -12.39
CA LEU A 244 10.16 -12.28 -13.43
C LEU A 244 9.89 -10.82 -13.07
N HIS A 245 9.76 -10.48 -11.77
CA HIS A 245 9.49 -9.09 -11.39
C HIS A 245 10.59 -8.11 -11.84
N ARG A 246 11.82 -8.59 -12.09
CA ARG A 246 12.93 -7.79 -12.62
C ARG A 246 12.74 -7.40 -14.07
N ALA A 247 11.94 -8.16 -14.82
CA ALA A 247 11.67 -7.88 -16.21
C ALA A 247 10.68 -6.72 -16.37
N SER A 248 11.04 -5.72 -17.16
CA SER A 248 10.26 -4.47 -17.29
C SER A 248 8.85 -4.67 -17.84
N TRP A 249 8.61 -5.73 -18.63
CA TRP A 249 7.30 -6.02 -19.22
C TRP A 249 6.32 -6.65 -18.23
N THR A 250 6.79 -7.40 -17.21
CA THR A 250 5.95 -8.10 -16.25
C THR A 250 5.17 -7.14 -15.34
N ARG A 251 5.74 -5.97 -15.05
CA ARG A 251 5.07 -4.94 -14.24
C ARG A 251 3.72 -4.49 -14.78
N ARG A 252 3.48 -4.67 -16.09
CA ARG A 252 2.19 -4.36 -16.72
C ARG A 252 1.08 -5.30 -16.25
N PHE A 253 1.43 -6.54 -15.92
CA PHE A 253 0.48 -7.64 -15.64
C PHE A 253 0.42 -8.07 -14.19
N ALA A 254 1.24 -7.49 -13.35
CA ALA A 254 1.32 -7.80 -11.92
C ALA A 254 0.06 -7.36 -11.16
N GLY A 255 -0.32 -8.10 -10.13
CA GLY A 255 -1.47 -7.80 -9.27
C GLY A 255 -1.29 -6.53 -8.45
N HIS A 256 -0.06 -6.26 -8.00
CA HIS A 256 0.33 -5.03 -7.33
C HIS A 256 1.28 -4.22 -8.20
N LEU A 257 0.98 -2.95 -8.37
CA LEU A 257 1.86 -1.97 -8.99
C LEU A 257 2.47 -1.11 -7.88
N ILE A 258 3.79 -1.09 -7.81
CA ILE A 258 4.55 -0.29 -6.87
C ILE A 258 5.21 0.86 -7.63
N ALA A 259 5.16 2.07 -7.10
CA ALA A 259 5.92 3.20 -7.60
C ALA A 259 6.81 3.75 -6.49
N ILE A 260 8.07 3.99 -6.85
CA ILE A 260 9.10 4.52 -5.95
C ILE A 260 9.64 5.78 -6.61
N GLY A 261 9.71 6.87 -5.85
CA GLY A 261 10.27 8.14 -6.30
C GLY A 261 11.20 8.73 -5.26
N GLU A 262 11.96 9.73 -5.65
CA GLU A 262 12.86 10.46 -4.75
C GLU A 262 12.48 11.94 -4.74
N MET A 263 12.50 12.56 -3.56
CA MET A 263 12.47 14.02 -3.46
C MET A 263 13.76 14.60 -4.05
N PRO A 264 13.71 15.60 -4.93
CA PRO A 264 14.91 16.23 -5.48
C PRO A 264 15.89 16.63 -4.38
N LYS A 265 17.19 16.40 -4.62
CA LYS A 265 18.24 17.00 -3.83
C LYS A 265 18.27 18.46 -4.21
N GLY A 266 17.90 19.34 -3.31
CA GLY A 266 17.91 20.78 -3.52
C GLY A 266 19.28 21.31 -3.99
#